data_0190ee78b52de6d2aea5dbbceee3a545
#
_entry.id   0190ee78b52de6d2aea5dbbceee3a545
#
_cell.length_a   1.000
_cell.length_b   1.000
_cell.length_c   1.000
_cell.angle_alpha   90.00
_cell.angle_beta   90.00
_cell.angle_gamma   90.00
#
_symmetry.space_group_name_H-M   'P 1'
#
loop_
_entity.id
_entity.type
_entity.pdbx_description
1 polymer ?
#
loop_
_entity_poly.entity_id
_entity_poly.type
_entity_poly.pdbx_seq_one_letter_code
_entity_poly.pdbx_strand_id
1 'polypeptide(L)'
;MSQAAPFPQDRTCPYHPPAGYRPLSEQGPLSRITLYDGTEAWLVTGHAEAKALLRDPRLSTDQQNPAFPVLAPRFEIARRVRTALLGVDDPEHNRQRRMLIPPFGVKQVAAMRPRIQHIVDQLLDTMLEQGPPVDLVAAFALPVPSMVICELLGVPYADHEFFEDASRRLLRGKTADEAEEARQALMRYLGALVDRKSEAAADGADGGETVPGAAAAAERGAGGGGMLDDLVRERLRTGELDRDELARIALVLLVAGHETTANMISLGTFTLLEHPDQLAALRAEPRIVPDAVEELLRFLSIADGLQRVATADIEVAGQTIRADEGVFLSAAAVNRDTAVYPDPDELDIRRDARHHLAFGFGIHQCLGQNLARLELEIAFASLFDRVPDLRLAVPPDQIPIKPGDTIQGLVELPVTWGRA
;
A
#
# COMPACT_ATOMS: atom_id res chain seq x y z
N MET A 1 -34.15 -3.02 -17.65
CA MET A 1 -32.70 -2.92 -17.37
C MET A 1 -32.53 -1.72 -16.45
N SER A 2 -32.04 -1.90 -15.24
CA SER A 2 -31.69 -0.78 -14.33
C SER A 2 -30.57 0.00 -14.97
N GLN A 3 -30.67 1.31 -15.02
CA GLN A 3 -29.62 2.17 -15.54
C GLN A 3 -28.41 2.07 -14.59
N ALA A 4 -27.20 1.89 -15.13
CA ALA A 4 -25.98 1.81 -14.33
C ALA A 4 -25.78 3.11 -13.54
N ALA A 5 -25.45 2.99 -12.24
CA ALA A 5 -25.20 4.14 -11.40
C ALA A 5 -23.80 4.72 -11.67
N PRO A 6 -23.60 6.06 -11.53
CA PRO A 6 -22.26 6.62 -11.66
C PRO A 6 -21.32 6.03 -10.57
N PHE A 7 -20.06 5.82 -10.92
CA PHE A 7 -19.07 5.30 -9.98
C PHE A 7 -18.89 6.26 -8.79
N PRO A 8 -19.10 5.79 -7.55
CA PRO A 8 -19.00 6.65 -6.36
C PRO A 8 -17.55 7.01 -6.08
N GLN A 9 -17.17 8.26 -6.29
CA GLN A 9 -15.79 8.75 -6.02
C GLN A 9 -15.73 9.78 -4.89
N ASP A 10 -16.87 10.40 -4.54
CA ASP A 10 -16.88 11.50 -3.56
C ASP A 10 -16.72 10.97 -2.13
N ARG A 11 -15.54 11.14 -1.58
CA ARG A 11 -15.25 10.87 -0.17
C ARG A 11 -15.25 12.17 0.61
N THR A 12 -16.21 12.32 1.51
CA THR A 12 -16.37 13.49 2.37
C THR A 12 -15.84 13.28 3.79
N CYS A 13 -15.52 12.05 4.14
CA CYS A 13 -15.00 11.67 5.44
C CYS A 13 -13.69 10.90 5.27
N PRO A 14 -12.64 11.18 6.08
CA PRO A 14 -11.33 10.56 5.92
C PRO A 14 -11.34 9.05 6.19
N TYR A 15 -12.27 8.52 6.97
CA TYR A 15 -12.31 7.12 7.36
C TYR A 15 -13.56 6.35 6.88
N HIS A 16 -14.58 7.02 6.35
CA HIS A 16 -15.70 6.32 5.73
C HIS A 16 -15.55 6.22 4.21
N PRO A 17 -16.03 5.13 3.58
CA PRO A 17 -16.08 5.03 2.14
C PRO A 17 -17.03 6.07 1.53
N PRO A 18 -16.97 6.33 0.23
CA PRO A 18 -17.96 7.15 -0.45
C PRO A 18 -19.37 6.71 -0.14
N ALA A 19 -20.24 7.67 0.25
CA ALA A 19 -21.62 7.36 0.64
C ALA A 19 -22.44 6.65 -0.46
N GLY A 20 -22.05 6.82 -1.72
CA GLY A 20 -22.67 6.15 -2.86
C GLY A 20 -22.50 4.62 -2.89
N TYR A 21 -21.60 4.04 -2.11
CA TYR A 21 -21.45 2.58 -2.03
C TYR A 21 -22.60 1.91 -1.27
N ARG A 22 -23.13 2.56 -0.23
CA ARG A 22 -24.20 1.97 0.62
C ARG A 22 -25.44 1.59 -0.19
N PRO A 23 -26.07 2.48 -0.99
CA PRO A 23 -27.26 2.10 -1.76
C PRO A 23 -26.98 1.04 -2.83
N LEU A 24 -25.74 0.89 -3.29
CA LEU A 24 -25.36 -0.16 -4.23
C LEU A 24 -25.20 -1.51 -3.54
N SER A 25 -24.56 -1.55 -2.36
CA SER A 25 -24.42 -2.78 -1.58
C SER A 25 -25.76 -3.30 -1.03
N GLU A 26 -26.71 -2.42 -0.71
CA GLU A 26 -28.06 -2.79 -0.30
C GLU A 26 -28.89 -3.46 -1.43
N GLN A 27 -28.52 -3.22 -2.71
CA GLN A 27 -29.19 -3.87 -3.86
C GLN A 27 -28.65 -5.29 -4.10
N GLY A 28 -27.48 -5.62 -3.56
CA GLY A 28 -26.85 -6.92 -3.70
C GLY A 28 -25.32 -6.82 -3.75
N PRO A 29 -24.65 -7.98 -3.81
CA PRO A 29 -23.19 -8.03 -3.77
C PRO A 29 -22.51 -7.58 -5.07
N LEU A 30 -23.27 -7.46 -6.17
CA LEU A 30 -22.79 -6.96 -7.46
C LEU A 30 -23.78 -5.93 -8.03
N SER A 31 -23.26 -4.84 -8.55
CA SER A 31 -24.03 -3.77 -9.19
C SER A 31 -23.34 -3.29 -10.46
N ARG A 32 -24.11 -2.74 -11.42
CA ARG A 32 -23.54 -2.04 -12.57
C ARG A 32 -23.22 -0.60 -12.22
N ILE A 33 -22.05 -0.13 -12.64
CA ILE A 33 -21.60 1.26 -12.50
C ILE A 33 -21.16 1.82 -13.84
N THR A 34 -21.26 3.14 -13.99
CA THR A 34 -20.74 3.88 -15.14
C THR A 34 -19.47 4.64 -14.72
N LEU A 35 -18.39 4.43 -15.42
CA LEU A 35 -17.10 5.10 -15.19
C LEU A 35 -17.10 6.51 -15.79
N TYR A 36 -16.03 7.26 -15.54
CA TYR A 36 -15.88 8.67 -15.97
C TYR A 36 -15.96 8.87 -17.50
N ASP A 37 -15.58 7.86 -18.27
CA ASP A 37 -15.58 7.87 -19.74
C ASP A 37 -16.88 7.34 -20.36
N GLY A 38 -17.87 6.99 -19.52
CA GLY A 38 -19.17 6.43 -19.95
C GLY A 38 -19.15 4.92 -20.13
N THR A 39 -18.03 4.23 -19.93
CA THR A 39 -17.99 2.76 -19.98
C THR A 39 -18.67 2.17 -18.74
N GLU A 40 -19.25 0.98 -18.90
CA GLU A 40 -19.86 0.26 -17.79
C GLU A 40 -18.89 -0.78 -17.22
N ALA A 41 -18.96 -0.97 -15.91
CA ALA A 41 -18.22 -2.01 -15.20
C ALA A 41 -19.08 -2.63 -14.09
N TRP A 42 -18.65 -3.76 -13.57
CA TRP A 42 -19.22 -4.35 -12.37
C TRP A 42 -18.54 -3.78 -11.12
N LEU A 43 -19.35 -3.37 -10.15
CA LEU A 43 -18.91 -3.08 -8.79
C LEU A 43 -19.22 -4.30 -7.92
N VAL A 44 -18.22 -4.81 -7.22
CA VAL A 44 -18.36 -5.90 -6.25
C VAL A 44 -18.23 -5.33 -4.84
N THR A 45 -19.26 -5.53 -4.02
CA THR A 45 -19.35 -5.06 -2.63
C THR A 45 -19.53 -6.20 -1.63
N GLY A 46 -19.89 -7.42 -2.10
CA GLY A 46 -20.02 -8.60 -1.24
C GLY A 46 -18.67 -9.25 -0.95
N HIS A 47 -18.43 -9.60 0.30
CA HIS A 47 -17.14 -10.16 0.75
C HIS A 47 -16.90 -11.58 0.19
N ALA A 48 -17.92 -12.44 0.19
CA ALA A 48 -17.81 -13.80 -0.33
C ALA A 48 -17.53 -13.79 -1.84
N GLU A 49 -18.23 -12.93 -2.59
CA GLU A 49 -18.10 -12.78 -4.03
C GLU A 49 -16.73 -12.19 -4.38
N ALA A 50 -16.25 -11.20 -3.65
CA ALA A 50 -14.93 -10.63 -3.85
C ALA A 50 -13.83 -11.68 -3.66
N LYS A 51 -13.92 -12.52 -2.62
CA LYS A 51 -12.96 -13.61 -2.41
C LYS A 51 -13.03 -14.68 -3.50
N ALA A 52 -14.23 -15.01 -3.98
CA ALA A 52 -14.41 -15.97 -5.08
C ALA A 52 -13.78 -15.42 -6.37
N LEU A 53 -14.10 -14.18 -6.72
CA LEU A 53 -13.61 -13.52 -7.92
C LEU A 53 -12.08 -13.30 -7.90
N LEU A 54 -11.51 -12.89 -6.78
CA LEU A 54 -10.05 -12.68 -6.66
C LEU A 54 -9.22 -13.98 -6.76
N ARG A 55 -9.87 -15.14 -6.69
CA ARG A 55 -9.26 -16.46 -6.95
C ARG A 55 -9.49 -16.98 -8.36
N ASP A 56 -10.41 -16.35 -9.09
CA ASP A 56 -10.81 -16.85 -10.41
C ASP A 56 -9.75 -16.46 -11.46
N PRO A 57 -9.09 -17.43 -12.11
CA PRO A 57 -8.05 -17.14 -13.10
C PRO A 57 -8.58 -16.48 -14.38
N ARG A 58 -9.90 -16.40 -14.55
CA ARG A 58 -10.55 -15.70 -15.65
C ARG A 58 -10.64 -14.18 -15.41
N LEU A 59 -10.32 -13.69 -14.18
CA LEU A 59 -10.18 -12.27 -13.90
C LEU A 59 -8.73 -11.83 -14.06
N SER A 60 -8.44 -11.20 -15.17
CA SER A 60 -7.12 -10.68 -15.54
C SER A 60 -6.81 -9.34 -14.89
N THR A 61 -5.54 -9.11 -14.59
CA THR A 61 -4.98 -7.83 -14.17
C THR A 61 -4.38 -7.05 -15.32
N ASP A 62 -4.44 -7.54 -16.55
CA ASP A 62 -3.83 -6.90 -17.70
C ASP A 62 -4.46 -5.52 -17.98
N GLN A 63 -3.78 -4.48 -17.56
CA GLN A 63 -4.19 -3.09 -17.72
C GLN A 63 -4.16 -2.62 -19.19
N GLN A 64 -3.51 -3.37 -20.08
CA GLN A 64 -3.48 -3.07 -21.51
C GLN A 64 -4.72 -3.59 -22.25
N ASN A 65 -5.53 -4.46 -21.61
CA ASN A 65 -6.82 -4.88 -22.17
C ASN A 65 -7.73 -3.66 -22.30
N PRO A 66 -8.32 -3.38 -23.49
CA PRO A 66 -9.21 -2.21 -23.70
C PRO A 66 -10.43 -2.18 -22.75
N ALA A 67 -10.88 -3.33 -22.28
CA ALA A 67 -12.01 -3.44 -21.35
C ALA A 67 -11.60 -3.31 -19.86
N PHE A 68 -10.30 -3.15 -19.56
CA PHE A 68 -9.86 -2.94 -18.19
C PHE A 68 -10.43 -1.62 -17.64
N PRO A 69 -11.11 -1.63 -16.47
CA PRO A 69 -11.81 -0.46 -15.96
C PRO A 69 -10.81 0.59 -15.44
N VAL A 70 -10.75 1.73 -16.12
CA VAL A 70 -9.94 2.89 -15.69
C VAL A 70 -10.84 3.87 -14.97
N LEU A 71 -10.48 4.29 -13.76
CA LEU A 71 -11.35 5.04 -12.86
C LEU A 71 -11.25 6.56 -13.02
N ALA A 72 -10.16 7.06 -13.59
CA ALA A 72 -9.92 8.49 -13.81
C ALA A 72 -8.95 8.70 -14.98
N PRO A 73 -9.00 9.88 -15.67
CA PRO A 73 -8.15 10.16 -16.83
C PRO A 73 -6.64 9.99 -16.58
N ARG A 74 -6.17 10.30 -15.36
CA ARG A 74 -4.75 10.15 -15.00
C ARG A 74 -4.27 8.69 -15.03
N PHE A 75 -5.16 7.72 -14.82
CA PHE A 75 -4.84 6.30 -14.85
C PHE A 75 -4.81 5.69 -16.25
N GLU A 76 -5.11 6.46 -17.31
CA GLU A 76 -4.93 6.02 -18.69
C GLU A 76 -3.48 5.63 -19.03
N ILE A 77 -2.53 6.09 -18.22
CA ILE A 77 -1.14 5.66 -18.33
C ILE A 77 -0.98 4.13 -18.16
N ALA A 78 -1.82 3.50 -17.33
CA ALA A 78 -1.77 2.06 -17.13
C ALA A 78 -2.02 1.26 -18.41
N ARG A 79 -2.79 1.81 -19.35
CA ARG A 79 -3.00 1.22 -20.68
C ARG A 79 -1.78 1.32 -21.59
N ARG A 80 -0.86 2.25 -21.31
CA ARG A 80 0.33 2.50 -22.14
C ARG A 80 1.54 1.70 -21.67
N VAL A 81 1.59 1.36 -20.39
CA VAL A 81 2.77 0.76 -19.75
C VAL A 81 2.35 -0.41 -18.88
N ARG A 82 2.95 -1.58 -19.14
CA ARG A 82 2.73 -2.76 -18.31
C ARG A 82 3.42 -2.59 -16.96
N THR A 83 2.66 -2.67 -15.89
CA THR A 83 3.17 -2.59 -14.51
C THR A 83 3.63 -3.98 -14.07
N ALA A 84 4.89 -4.11 -13.65
CA ALA A 84 5.38 -5.37 -13.10
C ALA A 84 4.55 -5.81 -11.88
N LEU A 85 4.40 -7.09 -11.66
CA LEU A 85 3.61 -7.72 -10.59
C LEU A 85 2.10 -7.41 -10.61
N LEU A 86 1.73 -6.14 -10.78
CA LEU A 86 0.34 -5.67 -10.62
C LEU A 86 -0.47 -5.72 -11.91
N GLY A 87 0.19 -5.59 -13.07
CA GLY A 87 -0.46 -5.54 -14.37
C GLY A 87 -0.07 -6.73 -15.25
N VAL A 88 0.26 -7.87 -14.67
CA VAL A 88 0.63 -9.12 -15.35
C VAL A 88 -0.05 -10.31 -14.69
N ASP A 89 -0.48 -11.26 -15.53
CA ASP A 89 -1.09 -12.51 -15.11
C ASP A 89 -0.06 -13.67 -15.12
N ASP A 90 -0.48 -14.83 -14.66
CA ASP A 90 0.32 -16.04 -14.77
C ASP A 90 0.53 -16.44 -16.26
N PRO A 91 1.69 -16.98 -16.63
CA PRO A 91 2.81 -17.41 -15.76
C PRO A 91 3.80 -16.30 -15.38
N GLU A 92 3.75 -15.13 -15.99
CA GLU A 92 4.71 -14.04 -15.77
C GLU A 92 4.63 -13.51 -14.34
N HIS A 93 3.43 -13.25 -13.83
CA HIS A 93 3.22 -12.83 -12.44
C HIS A 93 3.87 -13.80 -11.46
N ASN A 94 3.62 -15.10 -11.60
CA ASN A 94 4.17 -16.12 -10.71
C ASN A 94 5.71 -16.16 -10.78
N ARG A 95 6.31 -16.02 -11.97
CA ARG A 95 7.76 -15.91 -12.15
C ARG A 95 8.34 -14.74 -11.37
N GLN A 96 7.78 -13.54 -11.54
CA GLN A 96 8.21 -12.32 -10.84
C GLN A 96 8.01 -12.43 -9.33
N ARG A 97 6.82 -12.90 -8.91
CA ARG A 97 6.46 -12.97 -7.49
C ARG A 97 7.33 -13.94 -6.70
N ARG A 98 7.65 -15.11 -7.25
CA ARG A 98 8.47 -16.14 -6.55
C ARG A 98 9.84 -15.61 -6.14
N MET A 99 10.44 -14.75 -6.94
CA MET A 99 11.74 -14.15 -6.63
C MET A 99 11.69 -13.20 -5.45
N LEU A 100 10.52 -12.62 -5.19
CA LEU A 100 10.30 -11.57 -4.18
C LEU A 100 9.71 -12.11 -2.87
N ILE A 101 9.13 -13.31 -2.85
CA ILE A 101 8.55 -13.89 -1.62
C ILE A 101 9.56 -13.99 -0.46
N PRO A 102 10.82 -14.45 -0.66
CA PRO A 102 11.72 -14.69 0.47
C PRO A 102 11.97 -13.47 1.34
N PRO A 103 12.28 -12.26 0.83
CA PRO A 103 12.52 -11.07 1.65
C PRO A 103 11.28 -10.63 2.47
N PHE A 104 10.06 -10.88 1.96
CA PHE A 104 8.80 -10.53 2.62
C PHE A 104 8.20 -11.66 3.47
N GLY A 105 8.93 -12.76 3.61
CA GLY A 105 8.51 -13.88 4.44
C GLY A 105 8.46 -13.51 5.93
N VAL A 106 7.55 -14.15 6.69
CA VAL A 106 7.30 -13.85 8.11
C VAL A 106 8.58 -13.82 8.94
N LYS A 107 9.49 -14.79 8.74
CA LYS A 107 10.75 -14.87 9.49
C LYS A 107 11.70 -13.70 9.18
N GLN A 108 11.82 -13.32 7.91
CA GLN A 108 12.67 -12.22 7.49
C GLN A 108 12.13 -10.87 7.97
N VAL A 109 10.84 -10.66 7.81
CA VAL A 109 10.16 -9.45 8.31
C VAL A 109 10.29 -9.36 9.84
N ALA A 110 10.09 -10.45 10.58
CA ALA A 110 10.26 -10.46 12.03
C ALA A 110 11.70 -10.09 12.45
N ALA A 111 12.71 -10.48 11.68
CA ALA A 111 14.10 -10.10 11.92
C ALA A 111 14.38 -8.60 11.71
N MET A 112 13.54 -7.88 10.97
CA MET A 112 13.64 -6.44 10.79
C MET A 112 13.10 -5.63 11.99
N ARG A 113 12.36 -6.24 12.93
CA ARG A 113 11.73 -5.55 14.07
C ARG A 113 12.69 -4.62 14.84
N PRO A 114 13.92 -5.03 15.24
CA PRO A 114 14.82 -4.13 15.96
C PRO A 114 15.22 -2.90 15.14
N ARG A 115 15.38 -3.09 13.84
CA ARG A 115 15.77 -1.99 12.94
C ARG A 115 14.63 -1.02 12.69
N ILE A 116 13.41 -1.54 12.45
CA ILE A 116 12.22 -0.69 12.31
C ILE A 116 11.95 0.08 13.60
N GLN A 117 12.11 -0.58 14.77
CA GLN A 117 11.98 0.08 16.07
C GLN A 117 12.98 1.23 16.20
N HIS A 118 14.24 1.01 15.82
CA HIS A 118 15.26 2.06 15.86
C HIS A 118 14.94 3.26 14.97
N ILE A 119 14.44 3.01 13.74
CA ILE A 119 13.97 4.07 12.83
C ILE A 119 12.83 4.88 13.49
N VAL A 120 11.83 4.19 14.02
CA VAL A 120 10.69 4.81 14.69
C VAL A 120 11.14 5.64 15.89
N ASP A 121 12.04 5.10 16.72
CA ASP A 121 12.55 5.80 17.89
C ASP A 121 13.32 7.07 17.53
N GLN A 122 14.19 7.02 16.51
CA GLN A 122 14.94 8.19 16.04
C GLN A 122 14.00 9.29 15.49
N LEU A 123 12.96 8.92 14.73
CA LEU A 123 12.01 9.89 14.20
C LEU A 123 11.18 10.52 15.31
N LEU A 124 10.77 9.75 16.32
CA LEU A 124 10.08 10.27 17.50
C LEU A 124 10.97 11.18 18.33
N ASP A 125 12.26 10.84 18.52
CA ASP A 125 13.23 11.72 19.20
C ASP A 125 13.33 13.07 18.49
N THR A 126 13.53 13.06 17.18
CA THR A 126 13.60 14.27 16.34
C THR A 126 12.33 15.10 16.45
N MET A 127 11.16 14.46 16.35
CA MET A 127 9.86 15.13 16.46
C MET A 127 9.67 15.78 17.85
N LEU A 128 10.04 15.07 18.90
CA LEU A 128 9.95 15.59 20.28
C LEU A 128 10.92 16.73 20.55
N GLU A 129 12.15 16.67 20.00
CA GLU A 129 13.16 17.75 20.08
C GLU A 129 12.70 19.01 19.33
N GLN A 130 12.03 18.84 18.19
CA GLN A 130 11.46 19.95 17.42
C GLN A 130 10.36 20.69 18.20
N GLY A 131 9.60 19.95 19.02
CA GLY A 131 8.49 20.46 19.82
C GLY A 131 7.22 20.74 19.00
N PRO A 132 6.06 20.78 19.69
CA PRO A 132 4.77 21.00 19.05
C PRO A 132 4.54 22.48 18.66
N PRO A 133 3.66 22.78 17.64
CA PRO A 133 2.96 21.80 16.82
C PRO A 133 3.85 21.28 15.68
N VAL A 134 3.57 20.05 15.21
CA VAL A 134 4.24 19.47 14.04
C VAL A 134 3.22 18.86 13.07
N ASP A 135 3.58 18.76 11.80
CA ASP A 135 2.87 17.90 10.85
C ASP A 135 3.36 16.47 10.99
N LEU A 136 2.51 15.60 11.52
CA LEU A 136 2.84 14.19 11.74
C LEU A 136 3.10 13.43 10.42
N VAL A 137 2.49 13.86 9.30
CA VAL A 137 2.74 13.23 8.00
C VAL A 137 4.20 13.41 7.62
N ALA A 138 4.70 14.64 7.65
CA ALA A 138 6.07 14.98 7.26
C ALA A 138 7.11 14.52 8.29
N ALA A 139 6.80 14.63 9.59
CA ALA A 139 7.78 14.35 10.65
C ALA A 139 7.92 12.85 10.97
N PHE A 140 6.89 12.05 10.70
CA PHE A 140 6.83 10.68 11.17
C PHE A 140 6.21 9.70 10.17
N ALA A 141 4.97 9.93 9.73
CA ALA A 141 4.20 8.92 9.01
C ALA A 141 4.81 8.57 7.63
N LEU A 142 5.36 9.54 6.90
CA LEU A 142 6.03 9.31 5.62
C LEU A 142 7.47 8.82 5.78
N PRO A 143 8.32 9.39 6.69
CA PRO A 143 9.69 8.92 6.87
C PRO A 143 9.81 7.47 7.33
N VAL A 144 8.93 6.97 8.21
CA VAL A 144 9.00 5.59 8.72
C VAL A 144 9.06 4.57 7.56
N PRO A 145 8.03 4.43 6.73
CA PRO A 145 8.05 3.44 5.65
C PRO A 145 9.05 3.78 4.54
N SER A 146 9.35 5.07 4.31
CA SER A 146 10.37 5.48 3.34
C SER A 146 11.76 4.96 3.72
N MET A 147 12.15 5.08 4.99
CA MET A 147 13.42 4.54 5.47
C MET A 147 13.44 3.01 5.43
N VAL A 148 12.35 2.37 5.83
CA VAL A 148 12.23 0.90 5.85
C VAL A 148 12.32 0.31 4.44
N ILE A 149 11.59 0.86 3.47
CA ILE A 149 11.64 0.33 2.10
C ILE A 149 13.00 0.60 1.43
N CYS A 150 13.61 1.75 1.70
CA CYS A 150 14.96 2.06 1.21
C CYS A 150 15.98 1.04 1.72
N GLU A 151 15.92 0.72 3.00
CA GLU A 151 16.82 -0.27 3.61
C GLU A 151 16.59 -1.67 3.04
N LEU A 152 15.32 -2.10 2.91
CA LEU A 152 14.97 -3.39 2.35
C LEU A 152 15.45 -3.53 0.90
N LEU A 153 15.25 -2.50 0.07
CA LEU A 153 15.66 -2.52 -1.34
C LEU A 153 17.16 -2.26 -1.53
N GLY A 154 17.83 -1.62 -0.58
CA GLY A 154 19.19 -1.11 -0.75
C GLY A 154 19.22 0.15 -1.62
N VAL A 155 18.21 1.02 -1.48
CA VAL A 155 18.12 2.36 -2.08
C VAL A 155 18.70 3.37 -1.09
N PRO A 156 19.58 4.30 -1.49
CA PRO A 156 20.07 5.34 -0.59
C PRO A 156 18.95 6.25 -0.09
N TYR A 157 18.76 6.34 1.23
CA TYR A 157 17.74 7.23 1.80
C TYR A 157 18.04 8.73 1.54
N ALA A 158 19.29 9.08 1.27
CA ALA A 158 19.65 10.43 0.89
C ALA A 158 18.89 10.96 -0.35
N ASP A 159 18.36 10.06 -1.17
CA ASP A 159 17.60 10.38 -2.38
C ASP A 159 16.07 10.44 -2.12
N HIS A 160 15.63 10.41 -0.83
CA HIS A 160 14.21 10.28 -0.48
C HIS A 160 13.33 11.42 -1.02
N GLU A 161 13.76 12.67 -0.94
CA GLU A 161 13.01 13.80 -1.46
C GLU A 161 12.65 13.63 -2.94
N PHE A 162 13.60 13.13 -3.72
CA PHE A 162 13.38 12.87 -5.15
C PHE A 162 12.34 11.77 -5.39
N PHE A 163 12.51 10.61 -4.77
CA PHE A 163 11.60 9.49 -5.07
C PHE A 163 10.23 9.66 -4.42
N GLU A 164 10.11 10.33 -3.28
CA GLU A 164 8.82 10.68 -2.65
C GLU A 164 8.04 11.67 -3.52
N ASP A 165 8.69 12.73 -4.03
CA ASP A 165 8.04 13.67 -4.95
C ASP A 165 7.63 12.99 -6.25
N ALA A 166 8.52 12.20 -6.86
CA ALA A 166 8.21 11.50 -8.09
C ALA A 166 7.11 10.43 -7.90
N SER A 167 7.08 9.72 -6.77
CA SER A 167 6.02 8.77 -6.44
C SER A 167 4.67 9.47 -6.26
N ARG A 168 4.66 10.60 -5.56
CA ARG A 168 3.46 11.42 -5.40
C ARG A 168 2.93 11.91 -6.75
N ARG A 169 3.79 12.39 -7.66
CA ARG A 169 3.41 12.81 -9.02
C ARG A 169 2.92 11.63 -9.86
N LEU A 170 3.54 10.48 -9.76
CA LEU A 170 3.10 9.26 -10.44
C LEU A 170 1.70 8.83 -10.01
N LEU A 171 1.42 8.83 -8.71
CA LEU A 171 0.14 8.37 -8.17
C LEU A 171 -0.96 9.42 -8.24
N ARG A 172 -0.60 10.72 -8.18
CA ARG A 172 -1.55 11.84 -7.97
C ARG A 172 -1.41 12.96 -8.99
N GLY A 173 -0.61 12.78 -10.03
CA GLY A 173 -0.50 13.72 -11.14
C GLY A 173 -1.88 14.02 -11.73
N LYS A 174 -2.10 15.25 -12.15
CA LYS A 174 -3.40 15.69 -12.70
C LYS A 174 -3.68 15.09 -14.07
N THR A 175 -2.64 14.72 -14.80
CA THR A 175 -2.72 14.17 -16.15
C THR A 175 -1.91 12.89 -16.29
N ALA A 176 -2.22 12.09 -17.33
CA ALA A 176 -1.44 10.90 -17.67
C ALA A 176 0.00 11.24 -18.07
N ASP A 177 0.21 12.40 -18.67
CA ASP A 177 1.55 12.84 -19.09
C ASP A 177 2.43 13.22 -17.88
N GLU A 178 1.89 13.91 -16.88
CA GLU A 178 2.60 14.19 -15.62
C GLU A 178 2.98 12.89 -14.88
N ALA A 179 2.07 11.92 -14.84
CA ALA A 179 2.34 10.61 -14.27
C ALA A 179 3.43 9.85 -15.05
N GLU A 180 3.42 9.94 -16.41
CA GLU A 180 4.44 9.31 -17.25
C GLU A 180 5.81 9.95 -17.05
N GLU A 181 5.90 11.27 -16.99
CA GLU A 181 7.16 11.96 -16.70
C GLU A 181 7.77 11.53 -15.36
N ALA A 182 6.94 11.45 -14.33
CA ALA A 182 7.35 10.99 -13.00
C ALA A 182 7.83 9.52 -13.04
N ARG A 183 7.07 8.65 -13.72
CA ARG A 183 7.44 7.25 -13.93
C ARG A 183 8.80 7.13 -14.64
N GLN A 184 9.01 7.89 -15.71
CA GLN A 184 10.26 7.87 -16.45
C GLN A 184 11.45 8.37 -15.62
N ALA A 185 11.24 9.38 -14.76
CA ALA A 185 12.25 9.87 -13.83
C ALA A 185 12.67 8.78 -12.83
N LEU A 186 11.70 8.08 -12.22
CA LEU A 186 11.93 6.95 -11.32
C LEU A 186 12.62 5.79 -12.04
N MET A 187 12.19 5.45 -13.26
CA MET A 187 12.82 4.38 -14.06
C MET A 187 14.28 4.68 -14.41
N ARG A 188 14.60 5.94 -14.76
CA ARG A 188 16.01 6.34 -14.99
C ARG A 188 16.85 6.21 -13.71
N TYR A 189 16.32 6.66 -12.59
CA TYR A 189 17.00 6.58 -11.30
C TYR A 189 17.26 5.13 -10.88
N LEU A 190 16.21 4.29 -10.90
CA LEU A 190 16.32 2.88 -10.49
C LEU A 190 17.17 2.07 -11.47
N GLY A 191 17.08 2.36 -12.77
CA GLY A 191 17.96 1.74 -13.76
C GLY A 191 19.42 2.07 -13.51
N ALA A 192 19.77 3.33 -13.24
CA ALA A 192 21.12 3.72 -12.87
C ALA A 192 21.59 3.08 -11.54
N LEU A 193 20.66 2.88 -10.59
CA LEU A 193 20.97 2.15 -9.35
C LEU A 193 21.28 0.68 -9.63
N VAL A 194 20.49 0.02 -10.47
CA VAL A 194 20.75 -1.38 -10.89
C VAL A 194 22.10 -1.49 -11.59
N ASP A 195 22.46 -0.55 -12.47
CA ASP A 195 23.75 -0.53 -13.16
C ASP A 195 24.92 -0.45 -12.16
N ARG A 196 24.89 0.49 -11.22
CA ARG A 196 25.91 0.62 -10.16
C ARG A 196 26.04 -0.64 -9.30
N LYS A 197 24.92 -1.27 -8.95
CA LYS A 197 24.93 -2.53 -8.16
C LYS A 197 25.50 -3.70 -8.98
N SER A 198 25.26 -3.72 -10.28
CA SER A 198 25.80 -4.74 -11.20
C SER A 198 27.32 -4.60 -11.36
N GLU A 199 27.82 -3.38 -11.49
CA GLU A 199 29.24 -3.06 -11.54
C GLU A 199 29.94 -3.48 -10.23
N ALA A 200 29.40 -3.06 -9.09
CA ALA A 200 29.95 -3.44 -7.78
C ALA A 200 29.95 -4.95 -7.54
N ALA A 201 28.91 -5.67 -8.04
CA ALA A 201 28.86 -7.14 -7.95
C ALA A 201 29.89 -7.82 -8.88
N ALA A 202 30.25 -7.19 -10.01
CA ALA A 202 31.29 -7.69 -10.90
C ALA A 202 32.70 -7.48 -10.29
N ASP A 203 32.96 -6.30 -9.74
CA ASP A 203 34.25 -5.96 -9.11
C ASP A 203 34.50 -6.80 -7.85
N GLY A 204 33.47 -7.07 -7.04
CA GLY A 204 33.56 -7.94 -5.87
C GLY A 204 33.78 -9.41 -6.17
N ALA A 205 33.56 -9.85 -7.39
CA ALA A 205 33.81 -11.24 -7.83
C ALA A 205 35.28 -11.48 -8.22
N ASP A 206 36.04 -10.43 -8.53
CA ASP A 206 37.48 -10.50 -8.89
C ASP A 206 38.43 -10.28 -7.69
N GLY A 207 37.91 -9.77 -6.57
CA GLY A 207 38.67 -9.45 -5.35
C GLY A 207 38.45 -10.43 -4.21
N GLY A 208 39.12 -11.57 -4.21
CA GLY A 208 39.24 -12.46 -3.04
C GLY A 208 40.05 -11.84 -1.92
N GLU A 209 39.54 -10.82 -1.24
CA GLU A 209 40.14 -10.32 0.00
C GLU A 209 39.01 -10.02 1.02
N THR A 210 38.91 -10.91 2.00
CA THR A 210 38.07 -10.75 3.18
C THR A 210 38.58 -9.57 4.00
N VAL A 211 37.85 -8.45 3.98
CA VAL A 211 38.10 -7.36 4.93
C VAL A 211 37.53 -7.78 6.29
N PRO A 212 38.36 -7.72 7.37
CA PRO A 212 37.92 -8.11 8.73
C PRO A 212 36.99 -7.06 9.32
N GLY A 213 35.73 -7.38 9.47
CA GLY A 213 34.69 -6.56 10.08
C GLY A 213 33.45 -7.37 10.46
N ALA A 214 33.67 -8.59 10.98
CA ALA A 214 32.62 -9.54 11.32
C ALA A 214 31.61 -9.07 12.39
N ALA A 215 31.86 -7.96 13.08
CA ALA A 215 30.93 -7.40 14.07
C ALA A 215 29.79 -6.55 13.44
N ALA A 216 30.04 -5.91 12.27
CA ALA A 216 29.03 -5.11 11.58
C ALA A 216 28.10 -5.96 10.66
N ALA A 217 28.47 -7.20 10.37
CA ALA A 217 27.69 -8.12 9.54
C ALA A 217 26.60 -8.88 10.34
N ALA A 218 26.70 -8.94 11.66
CA ALA A 218 25.66 -9.52 12.52
C ALA A 218 24.46 -8.59 12.71
N GLU A 219 24.62 -7.29 12.46
CA GLU A 219 23.55 -6.29 12.50
C GLU A 219 22.83 -6.11 11.14
N ARG A 220 23.42 -6.58 10.06
CA ARG A 220 22.80 -6.66 8.73
C ARG A 220 22.48 -8.11 8.44
N GLY A 221 21.19 -8.42 8.25
CA GLY A 221 20.77 -9.78 7.87
C GLY A 221 21.65 -10.38 6.77
N ALA A 222 21.91 -11.67 6.84
CA ALA A 222 22.91 -12.43 6.10
C ALA A 222 23.02 -12.07 4.60
N GLY A 223 23.95 -11.20 4.26
CA GLY A 223 24.27 -10.76 2.92
C GLY A 223 24.37 -9.24 2.86
N GLY A 224 25.54 -8.65 2.95
CA GLY A 224 25.85 -7.22 3.12
C GLY A 224 25.28 -6.22 2.07
N GLY A 225 24.07 -6.47 1.49
CA GLY A 225 23.36 -5.62 0.53
C GLY A 225 21.85 -5.74 0.71
N GLY A 226 21.08 -4.81 0.11
CA GLY A 226 19.62 -4.87 0.06
C GLY A 226 19.11 -5.91 -0.95
N MET A 227 17.77 -6.05 -1.03
CA MET A 227 17.12 -7.02 -1.93
C MET A 227 17.54 -6.83 -3.40
N LEU A 228 17.78 -5.60 -3.85
CA LEU A 228 18.26 -5.37 -5.23
C LEU A 228 19.66 -5.94 -5.47
N ASP A 229 20.54 -5.93 -4.46
CA ASP A 229 21.87 -6.55 -4.57
C ASP A 229 21.77 -8.06 -4.73
N ASP A 230 20.83 -8.69 -4.01
CA ASP A 230 20.58 -10.14 -4.13
C ASP A 230 20.00 -10.47 -5.50
N LEU A 231 19.00 -9.71 -5.98
CA LEU A 231 18.41 -9.91 -7.31
C LEU A 231 19.42 -9.70 -8.44
N VAL A 232 20.32 -8.74 -8.31
CA VAL A 232 21.43 -8.53 -9.28
C VAL A 232 22.32 -9.76 -9.30
N ARG A 233 22.78 -10.23 -8.15
CA ARG A 233 23.69 -11.40 -8.07
C ARG A 233 23.05 -12.69 -8.56
N GLU A 234 21.79 -12.94 -8.17
CA GLU A 234 21.16 -14.23 -8.35
C GLU A 234 20.38 -14.34 -9.67
N ARG A 235 19.79 -13.24 -10.16
CA ARG A 235 18.82 -13.25 -11.25
C ARG A 235 19.28 -12.47 -12.48
N LEU A 236 19.81 -11.26 -12.31
CA LEU A 236 20.28 -10.46 -13.44
C LEU A 236 21.51 -11.08 -14.08
N ARG A 237 22.50 -11.50 -13.29
CA ARG A 237 23.72 -12.12 -13.80
C ARG A 237 23.50 -13.49 -14.46
N THR A 238 22.45 -14.19 -14.09
CA THR A 238 22.06 -15.48 -14.70
C THR A 238 21.19 -15.32 -15.93
N GLY A 239 20.75 -14.08 -16.23
CA GLY A 239 19.86 -13.77 -17.36
C GLY A 239 18.40 -14.16 -17.13
N GLU A 240 18.00 -14.49 -15.88
CA GLU A 240 16.61 -14.77 -15.53
C GLU A 240 15.76 -13.49 -15.48
N LEU A 241 16.37 -12.36 -15.15
CA LEU A 241 15.81 -11.01 -15.27
C LEU A 241 16.69 -10.17 -16.18
N ASP A 242 16.07 -9.26 -16.95
CA ASP A 242 16.79 -8.17 -17.57
C ASP A 242 16.85 -6.92 -16.68
N ARG A 243 17.71 -5.98 -17.02
CA ARG A 243 17.92 -4.72 -16.30
C ARG A 243 16.62 -3.91 -16.13
N ASP A 244 15.86 -3.80 -17.22
CA ASP A 244 14.67 -2.95 -17.24
C ASP A 244 13.52 -3.64 -16.50
N GLU A 245 13.44 -4.96 -16.53
CA GLU A 245 12.47 -5.70 -15.71
C GLU A 245 12.77 -5.55 -14.22
N LEU A 246 14.05 -5.65 -13.83
CA LEU A 246 14.46 -5.40 -12.43
C LEU A 246 14.13 -3.97 -11.98
N ALA A 247 14.40 -2.98 -12.83
CA ALA A 247 14.04 -1.59 -12.53
C ALA A 247 12.53 -1.37 -12.40
N ARG A 248 11.72 -2.04 -13.24
CA ARG A 248 10.23 -2.01 -13.11
C ARG A 248 9.73 -2.65 -11.82
N ILE A 249 10.32 -3.77 -11.42
CA ILE A 249 10.02 -4.42 -10.13
C ILE A 249 10.39 -3.49 -8.96
N ALA A 250 11.59 -2.91 -8.99
CA ALA A 250 12.05 -1.98 -7.98
C ALA A 250 11.13 -0.74 -7.86
N LEU A 251 10.66 -0.22 -9.00
CA LEU A 251 9.70 0.90 -9.04
C LEU A 251 8.41 0.55 -8.27
N VAL A 252 7.83 -0.60 -8.58
CA VAL A 252 6.58 -1.02 -7.92
C VAL A 252 6.79 -1.19 -6.41
N LEU A 253 7.87 -1.86 -6.01
CA LEU A 253 8.15 -2.09 -4.58
C LEU A 253 8.43 -0.78 -3.83
N LEU A 254 9.20 0.14 -4.43
CA LEU A 254 9.50 1.43 -3.82
C LEU A 254 8.22 2.25 -3.61
N VAL A 255 7.43 2.45 -4.68
CA VAL A 255 6.22 3.27 -4.63
C VAL A 255 5.15 2.67 -3.71
N ALA A 256 4.89 1.36 -3.82
CA ALA A 256 3.91 0.68 -3.00
C ALA A 256 4.31 0.61 -1.52
N GLY A 257 5.62 0.50 -1.24
CA GLY A 257 6.12 0.27 0.11
C GLY A 257 6.01 1.48 1.03
N HIS A 258 6.20 2.71 0.52
CA HIS A 258 6.18 3.88 1.41
C HIS A 258 4.82 4.60 1.44
N GLU A 259 4.19 4.86 0.32
CA GLU A 259 2.98 5.71 0.26
C GLU A 259 1.79 5.09 0.99
N THR A 260 1.59 3.77 0.87
CA THR A 260 0.45 3.10 1.51
C THR A 260 0.60 3.04 3.03
N THR A 261 1.76 2.65 3.52
CA THR A 261 2.01 2.57 4.97
C THR A 261 1.99 3.96 5.62
N ALA A 262 2.54 4.98 4.96
CA ALA A 262 2.46 6.38 5.40
C ALA A 262 1.01 6.85 5.58
N ASN A 263 0.15 6.54 4.61
CA ASN A 263 -1.28 6.87 4.70
C ASN A 263 -1.97 6.09 5.83
N MET A 264 -1.59 4.83 6.07
CA MET A 264 -2.13 4.06 7.20
C MET A 264 -1.69 4.62 8.56
N ILE A 265 -0.43 5.03 8.71
CA ILE A 265 0.06 5.65 9.95
C ILE A 265 -0.70 6.96 10.22
N SER A 266 -0.79 7.84 9.22
CA SER A 266 -1.44 9.15 9.38
C SER A 266 -2.95 9.03 9.63
N LEU A 267 -3.68 8.27 8.79
CA LEU A 267 -5.12 8.08 8.95
C LEU A 267 -5.46 7.26 10.19
N GLY A 268 -4.66 6.24 10.52
CA GLY A 268 -4.85 5.44 11.73
C GLY A 268 -4.67 6.28 12.99
N THR A 269 -3.65 7.14 13.03
CA THR A 269 -3.45 8.09 14.12
C THR A 269 -4.62 9.07 14.24
N PHE A 270 -5.02 9.70 13.12
CA PHE A 270 -6.19 10.58 13.08
C PHE A 270 -7.45 9.88 13.60
N THR A 271 -7.72 8.66 13.09
CA THR A 271 -8.89 7.88 13.50
C THR A 271 -8.88 7.56 14.98
N LEU A 272 -7.74 7.16 15.56
CA LEU A 272 -7.63 6.88 16.99
C LEU A 272 -7.78 8.14 17.84
N LEU A 273 -7.31 9.31 17.39
CA LEU A 273 -7.49 10.58 18.08
C LEU A 273 -8.97 11.04 18.08
N GLU A 274 -9.73 10.70 17.03
CA GLU A 274 -11.18 10.96 16.93
C GLU A 274 -12.05 9.92 17.68
N HIS A 275 -11.43 8.82 18.16
CA HIS A 275 -12.09 7.77 18.95
C HIS A 275 -11.38 7.60 20.30
N PRO A 276 -11.52 8.56 21.23
CA PRO A 276 -10.73 8.62 22.47
C PRO A 276 -10.87 7.40 23.38
N ASP A 277 -12.01 6.74 23.39
CA ASP A 277 -12.26 5.49 24.13
C ASP A 277 -11.46 4.31 23.55
N GLN A 278 -11.38 4.21 22.23
CA GLN A 278 -10.58 3.20 21.55
C GLN A 278 -9.09 3.45 21.81
N LEU A 279 -8.65 4.71 21.72
CA LEU A 279 -7.28 5.09 22.04
C LEU A 279 -6.93 4.84 23.50
N ALA A 280 -7.83 5.14 24.44
CA ALA A 280 -7.62 4.85 25.85
C ALA A 280 -7.51 3.34 26.11
N ALA A 281 -8.34 2.52 25.44
CA ALA A 281 -8.27 1.06 25.52
C ALA A 281 -6.93 0.53 24.96
N LEU A 282 -6.45 1.08 23.83
CA LEU A 282 -5.16 0.72 23.23
C LEU A 282 -3.98 1.01 24.17
N ARG A 283 -3.99 2.19 24.82
CA ARG A 283 -2.97 2.59 25.79
C ARG A 283 -2.99 1.73 27.05
N ALA A 284 -4.18 1.37 27.53
CA ALA A 284 -4.32 0.54 28.73
C ALA A 284 -3.86 -0.90 28.50
N GLU A 285 -3.90 -1.39 27.27
CA GLU A 285 -3.63 -2.78 26.94
C GLU A 285 -2.76 -2.92 25.67
N PRO A 286 -1.45 -2.61 25.74
CA PRO A 286 -0.57 -2.61 24.55
C PRO A 286 -0.52 -3.94 23.76
N ARG A 287 -0.89 -5.06 24.41
CA ARG A 287 -0.94 -6.38 23.74
C ARG A 287 -1.99 -6.47 22.62
N ILE A 288 -2.99 -5.58 22.60
CA ILE A 288 -4.02 -5.55 21.54
C ILE A 288 -3.61 -4.75 20.32
N VAL A 289 -2.42 -4.13 20.27
CA VAL A 289 -1.94 -3.37 19.12
C VAL A 289 -2.04 -4.16 17.81
N PRO A 290 -1.67 -5.45 17.74
CA PRO A 290 -1.82 -6.22 16.50
C PRO A 290 -3.29 -6.33 16.04
N ASP A 291 -4.24 -6.53 16.94
CA ASP A 291 -5.66 -6.62 16.61
C ASP A 291 -6.21 -5.23 16.21
N ALA A 292 -5.78 -4.18 16.89
CA ALA A 292 -6.10 -2.80 16.51
C ALA A 292 -5.59 -2.45 15.11
N VAL A 293 -4.41 -2.92 14.71
CA VAL A 293 -3.87 -2.74 13.35
C VAL A 293 -4.76 -3.45 12.32
N GLU A 294 -5.21 -4.69 12.58
CA GLU A 294 -6.14 -5.39 11.67
C GLU A 294 -7.47 -4.65 11.53
N GLU A 295 -8.02 -4.14 12.64
CA GLU A 295 -9.26 -3.36 12.59
C GLU A 295 -9.08 -2.03 11.85
N LEU A 296 -7.99 -1.30 12.08
CA LEU A 296 -7.69 -0.09 11.33
C LEU A 296 -7.52 -0.36 9.83
N LEU A 297 -6.87 -1.46 9.45
CA LEU A 297 -6.75 -1.89 8.05
C LEU A 297 -8.13 -2.18 7.44
N ARG A 298 -9.01 -2.88 8.16
CA ARG A 298 -10.39 -3.13 7.75
C ARG A 298 -11.18 -1.82 7.62
N PHE A 299 -11.17 -1.02 8.67
CA PHE A 299 -12.00 0.18 8.82
C PHE A 299 -11.63 1.27 7.81
N LEU A 300 -10.34 1.50 7.58
CA LEU A 300 -9.85 2.52 6.68
C LEU A 300 -9.84 2.06 5.22
N SER A 301 -9.44 0.80 4.95
CA SER A 301 -9.36 0.24 3.59
C SER A 301 -8.77 1.24 2.61
N ILE A 302 -7.58 1.79 2.95
CA ILE A 302 -6.98 2.94 2.26
C ILE A 302 -6.74 2.71 0.77
N ALA A 303 -6.42 1.47 0.37
CA ALA A 303 -6.31 1.08 -1.02
C ALA A 303 -7.66 0.51 -1.48
N ASP A 304 -8.51 1.40 -1.99
CA ASP A 304 -9.83 1.01 -2.50
C ASP A 304 -9.76 0.82 -4.02
N GLY A 305 -10.05 -0.38 -4.45
CA GLY A 305 -10.17 -0.69 -5.85
C GLY A 305 -9.17 -1.71 -6.37
N LEU A 306 -9.68 -2.92 -6.49
CA LEU A 306 -8.99 -4.01 -7.17
C LEU A 306 -9.65 -4.17 -8.54
N GLN A 307 -9.07 -3.48 -9.57
CA GLN A 307 -9.58 -3.54 -10.93
C GLN A 307 -9.18 -4.85 -11.60
N ARG A 308 -10.10 -5.40 -12.38
CA ARG A 308 -9.92 -6.62 -13.18
C ARG A 308 -10.71 -6.50 -14.48
N VAL A 309 -10.40 -7.39 -15.41
CA VAL A 309 -11.21 -7.61 -16.62
C VAL A 309 -11.50 -9.10 -16.76
N ALA A 310 -12.73 -9.45 -17.09
CA ALA A 310 -13.11 -10.84 -17.32
C ALA A 310 -12.60 -11.30 -18.69
N THR A 311 -11.86 -12.40 -18.74
CA THR A 311 -11.39 -13.01 -20.00
C THR A 311 -12.32 -14.10 -20.53
N ALA A 312 -13.31 -14.49 -19.74
CA ALA A 312 -14.39 -15.41 -20.10
C ALA A 312 -15.59 -15.13 -19.20
N ASP A 313 -16.75 -15.68 -19.55
CA ASP A 313 -17.97 -15.55 -18.75
C ASP A 313 -17.80 -16.16 -17.36
N ILE A 314 -18.20 -15.43 -16.31
CA ILE A 314 -18.12 -15.82 -14.90
C ILE A 314 -19.50 -15.70 -14.26
N GLU A 315 -20.02 -16.82 -13.75
CA GLU A 315 -21.24 -16.84 -12.95
C GLU A 315 -20.92 -16.57 -11.49
N VAL A 316 -21.52 -15.54 -10.89
CA VAL A 316 -21.35 -15.19 -9.48
C VAL A 316 -22.62 -14.52 -8.92
N ALA A 317 -23.09 -14.95 -7.76
CA ALA A 317 -24.31 -14.46 -7.10
C ALA A 317 -25.54 -14.37 -8.03
N GLY A 318 -25.72 -15.34 -8.94
CA GLY A 318 -26.83 -15.38 -9.90
C GLY A 318 -26.74 -14.36 -11.03
N GLN A 319 -25.62 -13.68 -11.19
CA GLN A 319 -25.29 -12.76 -12.28
C GLN A 319 -24.20 -13.37 -13.16
N THR A 320 -24.19 -12.96 -14.44
CA THR A 320 -23.13 -13.33 -15.38
C THR A 320 -22.27 -12.11 -15.68
N ILE A 321 -21.00 -12.11 -15.27
CA ILE A 321 -19.99 -11.20 -15.78
C ILE A 321 -19.53 -11.77 -17.12
N ARG A 322 -19.70 -11.03 -18.19
CA ARG A 322 -19.32 -11.48 -19.54
C ARG A 322 -17.83 -11.27 -19.78
N ALA A 323 -17.30 -12.06 -20.73
CA ALA A 323 -15.97 -11.77 -21.28
C ALA A 323 -15.90 -10.31 -21.74
N ASP A 324 -14.75 -9.68 -21.56
CA ASP A 324 -14.47 -8.27 -21.85
C ASP A 324 -15.32 -7.28 -21.04
N GLU A 325 -15.81 -7.66 -19.86
CA GLU A 325 -16.39 -6.72 -18.91
C GLU A 325 -15.39 -6.36 -17.81
N GLY A 326 -15.31 -5.05 -17.50
CA GLY A 326 -14.53 -4.53 -16.39
C GLY A 326 -15.17 -4.88 -15.04
N VAL A 327 -14.34 -5.20 -14.05
CA VAL A 327 -14.76 -5.52 -12.67
C VAL A 327 -13.96 -4.69 -11.71
N PHE A 328 -14.64 -3.96 -10.85
CA PHE A 328 -14.07 -3.20 -9.74
C PHE A 328 -14.52 -3.81 -8.42
N LEU A 329 -13.57 -4.34 -7.65
CA LEU A 329 -13.85 -4.87 -6.32
C LEU A 329 -13.45 -3.78 -5.30
N SER A 330 -14.45 -3.22 -4.59
CA SER A 330 -14.21 -2.18 -3.59
C SER A 330 -13.83 -2.79 -2.25
N ALA A 331 -12.55 -2.67 -1.86
CA ALA A 331 -12.10 -3.10 -0.54
C ALA A 331 -12.84 -2.34 0.58
N ALA A 332 -13.14 -1.05 0.37
CA ALA A 332 -13.84 -0.22 1.34
C ALA A 332 -15.29 -0.68 1.57
N ALA A 333 -15.99 -1.12 0.53
CA ALA A 333 -17.35 -1.66 0.66
C ALA A 333 -17.33 -3.12 1.17
N VAL A 334 -16.45 -3.96 0.62
CA VAL A 334 -16.32 -5.38 1.00
C VAL A 334 -15.97 -5.55 2.47
N ASN A 335 -15.09 -4.71 3.00
CA ASN A 335 -14.71 -4.73 4.41
C ASN A 335 -15.77 -4.14 5.35
N ARG A 336 -16.91 -3.72 4.79
CA ARG A 336 -18.10 -3.29 5.52
C ARG A 336 -19.32 -4.19 5.28
N ASP A 337 -19.12 -5.35 4.69
CA ASP A 337 -20.18 -6.34 4.49
C ASP A 337 -20.70 -6.83 5.86
N THR A 338 -21.97 -6.54 6.14
CA THR A 338 -22.64 -6.90 7.39
C THR A 338 -22.79 -8.41 7.58
N ALA A 339 -22.67 -9.19 6.52
CA ALA A 339 -22.65 -10.66 6.62
C ALA A 339 -21.37 -11.18 7.29
N VAL A 340 -20.30 -10.38 7.32
CA VAL A 340 -19.00 -10.74 7.93
C VAL A 340 -18.71 -9.91 9.17
N TYR A 341 -19.02 -8.63 9.12
CA TYR A 341 -18.71 -7.67 10.20
C TYR A 341 -19.99 -7.05 10.75
N PRO A 342 -20.45 -7.45 11.95
CA PRO A 342 -21.51 -6.72 12.65
C PRO A 342 -21.10 -5.28 12.89
N ASP A 343 -22.04 -4.33 12.74
CA ASP A 343 -21.81 -2.89 12.92
C ASP A 343 -20.50 -2.40 12.24
N PRO A 344 -20.38 -2.59 10.90
CA PRO A 344 -19.11 -2.45 10.21
C PRO A 344 -18.61 -0.99 10.11
N ASP A 345 -19.49 -0.02 10.33
CA ASP A 345 -19.19 1.40 10.34
C ASP A 345 -18.68 1.90 11.71
N GLU A 346 -18.67 1.04 12.72
CA GLU A 346 -18.09 1.32 14.03
C GLU A 346 -16.65 0.81 14.11
N LEU A 347 -15.76 1.65 14.67
CA LEU A 347 -14.40 1.25 15.00
C LEU A 347 -14.41 0.46 16.31
N ASP A 348 -13.98 -0.79 16.24
CA ASP A 348 -13.75 -1.63 17.41
C ASP A 348 -12.39 -2.31 17.33
N ILE A 349 -11.40 -1.76 18.03
CA ILE A 349 -10.01 -2.27 18.01
C ILE A 349 -9.84 -3.68 18.63
N ARG A 350 -10.90 -4.25 19.14
CA ARG A 350 -10.94 -5.64 19.66
C ARG A 350 -11.67 -6.60 18.73
N ARG A 351 -12.19 -6.09 17.60
CA ARG A 351 -12.85 -6.90 16.59
C ARG A 351 -11.87 -7.93 16.00
N ASP A 352 -12.34 -9.16 15.78
CA ASP A 352 -11.62 -10.11 14.93
C ASP A 352 -11.76 -9.69 13.45
N ALA A 353 -10.86 -8.81 13.04
CA ALA A 353 -10.87 -8.20 11.73
C ALA A 353 -9.99 -8.95 10.69
N ARG A 354 -9.32 -10.04 11.05
CA ARG A 354 -8.29 -10.73 10.23
C ARG A 354 -8.79 -11.27 8.88
N HIS A 355 -10.10 -11.27 8.66
CA HIS A 355 -10.71 -11.68 7.39
C HIS A 355 -10.83 -10.55 6.37
N HIS A 356 -10.39 -9.33 6.69
CA HIS A 356 -10.47 -8.18 5.80
C HIS A 356 -9.68 -8.38 4.49
N LEU A 357 -10.12 -7.69 3.44
CA LEU A 357 -9.49 -7.70 2.14
C LEU A 357 -8.67 -6.42 1.84
N ALA A 358 -8.22 -5.71 2.87
CA ALA A 358 -7.40 -4.50 2.70
C ALA A 358 -6.06 -4.77 1.96
N PHE A 359 -5.55 -5.99 2.07
CA PHE A 359 -4.38 -6.47 1.33
C PHE A 359 -4.74 -7.27 0.06
N GLY A 360 -5.99 -7.19 -0.40
CA GLY A 360 -6.46 -8.05 -1.47
C GLY A 360 -6.54 -9.52 -1.07
N PHE A 361 -6.64 -10.41 -2.07
CA PHE A 361 -6.76 -11.84 -1.88
C PHE A 361 -6.29 -12.61 -3.12
N GLY A 362 -5.99 -13.92 -2.98
CA GLY A 362 -5.55 -14.76 -4.08
C GLY A 362 -4.09 -14.51 -4.50
N ILE A 363 -3.80 -14.75 -5.78
CA ILE A 363 -2.41 -14.71 -6.28
C ILE A 363 -1.78 -13.31 -6.21
N HIS A 364 -2.58 -12.24 -6.29
CA HIS A 364 -2.16 -10.85 -6.18
C HIS A 364 -2.29 -10.29 -4.76
N GLN A 365 -2.52 -11.10 -3.72
CA GLN A 365 -2.51 -10.61 -2.34
C GLN A 365 -1.22 -9.85 -2.05
N CYS A 366 -1.30 -8.73 -1.33
CA CYS A 366 -0.18 -7.84 -1.06
C CYS A 366 1.06 -8.62 -0.58
N LEU A 367 2.17 -8.45 -1.29
CA LEU A 367 3.44 -9.10 -0.97
C LEU A 367 4.01 -8.56 0.35
N GLY A 368 3.89 -7.23 0.56
CA GLY A 368 4.41 -6.51 1.72
C GLY A 368 3.53 -6.57 2.97
N GLN A 369 2.44 -7.34 2.98
CA GLN A 369 1.46 -7.33 4.07
C GLN A 369 2.04 -7.60 5.47
N ASN A 370 3.05 -8.47 5.57
CA ASN A 370 3.70 -8.77 6.86
C ASN A 370 4.55 -7.58 7.33
N LEU A 371 5.26 -6.93 6.40
CA LEU A 371 6.07 -5.76 6.68
C LEU A 371 5.20 -4.58 7.10
N ALA A 372 4.15 -4.28 6.35
CA ALA A 372 3.21 -3.22 6.68
C ALA A 372 2.59 -3.39 8.08
N ARG A 373 2.17 -4.62 8.44
CA ARG A 373 1.68 -4.91 9.81
C ARG A 373 2.72 -4.60 10.86
N LEU A 374 3.94 -5.07 10.65
CA LEU A 374 5.04 -4.86 11.59
C LEU A 374 5.36 -3.37 11.78
N GLU A 375 5.40 -2.61 10.69
CA GLU A 375 5.61 -1.16 10.74
C GLU A 375 4.49 -0.44 11.50
N LEU A 376 3.23 -0.78 11.20
CA LEU A 376 2.06 -0.20 11.88
C LEU A 376 2.03 -0.53 13.37
N GLU A 377 2.30 -1.79 13.73
CA GLU A 377 2.38 -2.21 15.14
C GLU A 377 3.42 -1.38 15.91
N ILE A 378 4.63 -1.25 15.37
CA ILE A 378 5.72 -0.51 16.01
C ILE A 378 5.40 0.98 16.05
N ALA A 379 4.91 1.56 14.93
CA ALA A 379 4.60 2.98 14.85
C ALA A 379 3.52 3.39 15.86
N PHE A 380 2.39 2.69 15.91
CA PHE A 380 1.31 3.04 16.84
C PHE A 380 1.69 2.78 18.29
N ALA A 381 2.32 1.64 18.59
CA ALA A 381 2.77 1.35 19.94
C ALA A 381 3.73 2.44 20.46
N SER A 382 4.76 2.77 19.69
CA SER A 382 5.77 3.75 20.10
C SER A 382 5.24 5.18 20.15
N LEU A 383 4.42 5.59 19.16
CA LEU A 383 3.86 6.94 19.12
C LEU A 383 2.98 7.22 20.35
N PHE A 384 2.03 6.33 20.65
CA PHE A 384 1.08 6.54 21.74
C PHE A 384 1.64 6.25 23.13
N ASP A 385 2.75 5.50 23.26
CA ASP A 385 3.52 5.34 24.48
C ASP A 385 4.35 6.58 24.79
N ARG A 386 5.09 7.10 23.79
CA ARG A 386 6.03 8.22 23.96
C ARG A 386 5.36 9.58 23.95
N VAL A 387 4.16 9.72 23.35
CA VAL A 387 3.38 10.96 23.30
C VAL A 387 1.96 10.69 23.83
N PRO A 388 1.83 10.45 25.15
CA PRO A 388 0.56 10.00 25.74
C PRO A 388 -0.56 11.05 25.68
N ASP A 389 -0.23 12.33 25.51
CA ASP A 389 -1.17 13.45 25.39
C ASP A 389 -1.25 14.02 23.96
N LEU A 390 -0.85 13.21 22.96
CA LEU A 390 -0.98 13.56 21.56
C LEU A 390 -2.43 13.90 21.21
N ARG A 391 -2.64 15.01 20.53
CA ARG A 391 -3.94 15.51 20.07
C ARG A 391 -3.81 16.31 18.77
N LEU A 392 -4.91 16.48 18.06
CA LEU A 392 -4.97 17.36 16.90
C LEU A 392 -4.64 18.80 17.30
N ALA A 393 -3.86 19.50 16.47
CA ALA A 393 -3.54 20.91 16.67
C ALA A 393 -4.59 21.84 16.06
N VAL A 394 -5.45 21.31 15.18
CA VAL A 394 -6.55 21.99 14.50
C VAL A 394 -7.82 21.14 14.57
N PRO A 395 -9.02 21.74 14.38
CA PRO A 395 -10.26 20.97 14.28
C PRO A 395 -10.20 19.90 13.17
N PRO A 396 -10.85 18.73 13.36
CA PRO A 396 -10.81 17.63 12.40
C PRO A 396 -11.26 18.00 10.98
N ASP A 397 -12.22 18.90 10.85
CA ASP A 397 -12.77 19.39 9.58
C ASP A 397 -11.82 20.31 8.79
N GLN A 398 -10.73 20.77 9.43
CA GLN A 398 -9.69 21.56 8.80
C GLN A 398 -8.52 20.71 8.29
N ILE A 399 -8.50 19.40 8.59
CA ILE A 399 -7.42 18.52 8.14
C ILE A 399 -7.66 18.14 6.67
N PRO A 400 -6.72 18.46 5.77
CA PRO A 400 -6.92 18.26 4.34
C PRO A 400 -6.76 16.78 3.98
N ILE A 401 -7.83 16.23 3.38
CA ILE A 401 -7.86 14.88 2.85
C ILE A 401 -7.28 14.90 1.43
N LYS A 402 -6.52 13.89 1.07
CA LYS A 402 -6.06 13.68 -0.31
C LYS A 402 -7.27 13.44 -1.22
N PRO A 403 -7.49 14.27 -2.27
CA PRO A 403 -8.72 14.21 -3.04
C PRO A 403 -8.78 13.02 -3.99
N GLY A 404 -9.98 12.47 -4.17
CA GLY A 404 -10.41 11.68 -5.34
C GLY A 404 -9.58 10.45 -5.70
N ASP A 405 -8.98 9.75 -4.72
CA ASP A 405 -8.04 8.66 -4.99
C ASP A 405 -8.54 7.29 -4.59
N THR A 406 -8.04 6.28 -5.32
CA THR A 406 -8.12 4.87 -4.91
C THR A 406 -7.19 4.56 -3.72
N ILE A 407 -6.23 5.45 -3.41
CA ILE A 407 -5.40 5.37 -2.20
C ILE A 407 -5.73 6.56 -1.31
N GLN A 408 -6.36 6.29 -0.18
CA GLN A 408 -6.79 7.31 0.79
C GLN A 408 -5.62 7.77 1.66
N GLY A 409 -5.67 9.04 2.10
CA GLY A 409 -4.64 9.59 2.97
C GLY A 409 -4.92 11.04 3.35
N LEU A 410 -4.10 11.57 4.25
CA LEU A 410 -4.10 12.97 4.62
C LEU A 410 -2.97 13.70 3.89
N VAL A 411 -3.20 14.96 3.52
CA VAL A 411 -2.13 15.83 2.97
C VAL A 411 -1.16 16.19 4.07
N GLU A 412 -1.68 16.57 5.24
CA GLU A 412 -0.96 16.87 6.47
C GLU A 412 -1.79 16.45 7.68
N LEU A 413 -1.15 16.25 8.82
CA LEU A 413 -1.80 15.97 10.09
C LEU A 413 -1.15 16.82 11.19
N PRO A 414 -1.59 18.06 11.38
CA PRO A 414 -1.09 18.91 12.44
C PRO A 414 -1.44 18.35 13.82
N VAL A 415 -0.44 18.03 14.62
CA VAL A 415 -0.59 17.49 15.98
C VAL A 415 0.15 18.33 17.00
N THR A 416 -0.28 18.22 18.25
CA THR A 416 0.34 18.89 19.41
C THR A 416 0.30 17.98 20.62
N TRP A 417 1.15 18.28 21.62
CA TRP A 417 1.23 17.62 22.91
C TRP A 417 1.74 18.58 23.99
N GLY A 418 1.86 18.12 25.24
CA GLY A 418 2.23 18.96 26.37
C GLY A 418 1.06 19.80 26.87
N ARG A 419 1.27 20.53 27.96
CA ARG A 419 0.25 21.45 28.48
C ARG A 419 0.15 22.66 27.55
N ALA A 420 -1.10 23.05 27.23
CA ALA A 420 -1.41 24.30 26.57
C ALA A 420 -1.04 25.47 27.49
#